data_da3c8cb1fa309429e8f7cb4ef776861d
#
_entry.id   da3c8cb1fa309429e8f7cb4ef776861d
#
_cell.length_a   1.000
_cell.length_b   1.000
_cell.length_c   1.000
_cell.angle_alpha   90.00
_cell.angle_beta   90.00
_cell.angle_gamma   90.00
#
_symmetry.space_group_name_H-M   'P 1'
#
loop_
_entity.id
_entity.type
_entity.pdbx_description
1 polymer ?
#
loop_
_entity_poly.entity_id
_entity_poly.type
_entity_poly.pdbx_seq_one_letter_code
_entity_poly.pdbx_strand_id
1 'polypeptide(L)'
;MIKVDMERFTVTSLKPFDAVVAAIKASIGHPNMAEFWQATQRATTAAELEAAIQPALGESGLMQFVEFDHGMIVRKGTEHHTSRIIRLVIGNPLIMKEMAKRVPDAGSYAPVTVLVDERADGVNISYDRMASLGTHLSARPLDPGPH
;
A
#
# COMPACT_ATOMS: atom_id res chain seq x y z
N MET A 1 -19.04 -7.95 18.17
CA MET A 1 -18.14 -8.19 17.02
C MET A 1 -18.75 -7.56 15.78
N ILE A 2 -17.96 -6.83 15.03
CA ILE A 2 -18.39 -6.22 13.77
C ILE A 2 -17.77 -7.01 12.63
N LYS A 3 -18.59 -7.38 11.64
CA LYS A 3 -18.11 -8.03 10.42
C LYS A 3 -17.94 -6.97 9.34
N VAL A 4 -16.87 -7.06 8.58
CA VAL A 4 -16.60 -6.16 7.46
C VAL A 4 -16.45 -6.97 6.18
N ASP A 5 -16.99 -6.46 5.08
CA ASP A 5 -16.85 -7.07 3.77
C ASP A 5 -15.62 -6.51 3.06
N MET A 6 -14.86 -7.40 2.44
CA MET A 6 -13.64 -7.03 1.71
C MET A 6 -13.83 -7.31 0.23
N GLU A 7 -13.26 -6.43 -0.59
CA GLU A 7 -13.16 -6.64 -2.04
C GLU A 7 -11.71 -6.88 -2.40
N ARG A 8 -11.44 -7.92 -3.19
CA ARG A 8 -10.09 -8.23 -3.67
C ARG A 8 -9.96 -7.90 -5.14
N PHE A 9 -8.93 -7.12 -5.45
CA PHE A 9 -8.54 -6.79 -6.82
C PHE A 9 -7.31 -7.61 -7.16
N THR A 10 -7.37 -8.34 -8.28
CA THR A 10 -6.32 -9.25 -8.69
C THR A 10 -6.00 -9.04 -10.16
N VAL A 11 -4.70 -9.00 -10.47
CA VAL A 11 -4.17 -8.96 -11.83
C VAL A 11 -3.11 -10.03 -11.94
N THR A 12 -3.07 -10.75 -13.06
CA THR A 12 -2.03 -11.74 -13.37
C THR A 12 -1.15 -11.22 -14.49
N SER A 13 0.17 -11.26 -14.27
CA SER A 13 1.17 -10.86 -15.26
C SER A 13 1.96 -12.08 -15.73
N LEU A 14 2.27 -12.13 -17.03
CA LEU A 14 3.14 -13.15 -17.59
C LEU A 14 4.61 -12.76 -17.56
N LYS A 15 4.93 -11.56 -17.09
CA LYS A 15 6.32 -11.12 -16.92
C LYS A 15 6.99 -11.83 -15.74
N PRO A 16 8.33 -11.94 -15.75
CA PRO A 16 9.06 -12.52 -14.61
C PRO A 16 8.77 -11.78 -13.31
N PHE A 17 8.80 -12.52 -12.21
CA PHE A 17 8.52 -11.99 -10.88
C PHE A 17 9.34 -10.72 -10.56
N ASP A 18 10.65 -10.76 -10.80
CA ASP A 18 11.51 -9.62 -10.50
C ASP A 18 11.17 -8.39 -11.34
N ALA A 19 10.75 -8.59 -12.58
CA ALA A 19 10.31 -7.49 -13.45
C ALA A 19 9.01 -6.85 -12.93
N VAL A 20 8.07 -7.65 -12.46
CA VAL A 20 6.82 -7.17 -11.87
C VAL A 20 7.09 -6.35 -10.61
N VAL A 21 7.89 -6.88 -9.70
CA VAL A 21 8.25 -6.19 -8.45
C VAL A 21 9.01 -4.89 -8.75
N ALA A 22 9.97 -4.93 -9.67
CA ALA A 22 10.73 -3.75 -10.05
C ALA A 22 9.84 -2.65 -10.65
N ALA A 23 8.86 -3.02 -11.47
CA ALA A 23 7.92 -2.08 -12.07
C ALA A 23 7.04 -1.39 -11.00
N ILE A 24 6.57 -2.15 -10.03
CA ILE A 24 5.81 -1.59 -8.91
C ILE A 24 6.68 -0.63 -8.10
N LYS A 25 7.88 -1.07 -7.73
CA LYS A 25 8.80 -0.26 -6.92
C LYS A 25 9.26 1.02 -7.62
N ALA A 26 9.39 0.99 -8.92
CA ALA A 26 9.82 2.16 -9.70
C ALA A 26 8.81 3.32 -9.64
N SER A 27 7.53 3.03 -9.40
CA SER A 27 6.47 4.03 -9.37
C SER A 27 6.23 4.63 -7.99
N ILE A 28 6.84 4.09 -6.94
CA ILE A 28 6.62 4.50 -5.55
C ILE A 28 7.90 5.07 -4.93
N GLY A 29 7.74 5.91 -3.92
CA GLY A 29 8.86 6.42 -3.15
C GLY A 29 9.36 5.39 -2.14
N HIS A 30 10.65 5.49 -1.80
CA HIS A 30 11.32 4.60 -0.85
C HIS A 30 12.06 5.43 0.21
N PRO A 31 11.35 6.18 1.07
CA PRO A 31 12.02 6.99 2.09
C PRO A 31 12.69 6.11 3.13
N ASN A 32 13.74 6.65 3.75
CA ASN A 32 14.24 6.08 5.00
C ASN A 32 13.17 6.29 6.06
N MET A 33 12.59 5.22 6.58
CA MET A 33 11.42 5.32 7.45
C MET A 33 11.72 5.96 8.80
N ALA A 34 12.92 5.77 9.34
CA ALA A 34 13.29 6.44 10.58
C ALA A 34 13.34 7.97 10.40
N GLU A 35 13.95 8.43 9.33
CA GLU A 35 14.01 9.85 8.98
C GLU A 35 12.63 10.41 8.65
N PHE A 36 11.83 9.64 7.93
CA PHE A 36 10.45 10.00 7.58
C PHE A 36 9.60 10.24 8.82
N TRP A 37 9.62 9.31 9.77
CA TRP A 37 8.86 9.48 11.01
C TRP A 37 9.35 10.65 11.86
N GLN A 38 10.66 10.87 11.89
CA GLN A 38 11.22 12.04 12.58
C GLN A 38 10.72 13.34 11.96
N ALA A 39 10.74 13.44 10.63
CA ALA A 39 10.29 14.64 9.92
C ALA A 39 8.79 14.90 10.17
N THR A 40 7.95 13.86 10.12
CA THR A 40 6.52 14.01 10.38
C THR A 40 6.23 14.40 11.83
N GLN A 41 6.98 13.86 12.79
CA GLN A 41 6.84 14.22 14.19
C GLN A 41 7.25 15.66 14.51
N ARG A 42 8.21 16.20 13.77
CA ARG A 42 8.65 17.60 13.92
C ARG A 42 7.66 18.60 13.36
N ALA A 43 6.85 18.19 12.41
CA ALA A 43 5.86 19.05 11.77
C ALA A 43 4.79 19.46 12.79
N THR A 44 4.50 20.76 12.87
CA THR A 44 3.51 21.31 13.79
C THR A 44 2.34 21.95 13.06
N THR A 45 2.44 22.11 11.74
CA THR A 45 1.38 22.68 10.90
C THR A 45 1.08 21.73 9.74
N ALA A 46 -0.09 21.90 9.12
CA ALA A 46 -0.46 21.13 7.93
C ALA A 46 0.54 21.34 6.79
N ALA A 47 1.01 22.57 6.60
CA ALA A 47 2.00 22.87 5.56
C ALA A 47 3.34 22.19 5.81
N GLU A 48 3.81 22.17 7.05
CA GLU A 48 5.04 21.48 7.43
C GLU A 48 4.91 19.96 7.26
N LEU A 49 3.75 19.40 7.61
CA LEU A 49 3.48 17.98 7.42
C LEU A 49 3.52 17.62 5.93
N GLU A 50 2.87 18.39 5.09
CA GLU A 50 2.88 18.19 3.65
C GLU A 50 4.30 18.30 3.08
N ALA A 51 5.06 19.28 3.53
CA ALA A 51 6.45 19.47 3.10
C ALA A 51 7.34 18.29 3.52
N ALA A 52 7.04 17.63 4.64
CA ALA A 52 7.76 16.44 5.09
C ALA A 52 7.40 15.19 4.28
N ILE A 53 6.16 15.07 3.83
CA ILE A 53 5.66 13.87 3.16
C ILE A 53 5.87 13.90 1.65
N GLN A 54 5.63 15.02 0.98
CA GLN A 54 5.70 15.11 -0.48
C GLN A 54 7.02 14.58 -1.08
N PRO A 55 8.20 14.89 -0.53
CA PRO A 55 9.46 14.37 -1.08
C PRO A 55 9.60 12.83 -0.97
N ALA A 56 8.85 12.21 -0.08
CA ALA A 56 8.88 10.75 0.12
C ALA A 56 8.05 10.00 -0.90
N LEU A 57 7.14 10.68 -1.59
CA LEU A 57 6.24 10.06 -2.57
C LEU A 57 6.94 9.87 -3.90
N GLY A 58 6.65 8.74 -4.56
CA GLY A 58 7.10 8.48 -5.92
C GLY A 58 6.20 9.15 -6.96
N GLU A 59 6.46 8.84 -8.22
CA GLU A 59 5.71 9.38 -9.36
C GLU A 59 4.22 9.08 -9.27
N SER A 60 3.86 7.91 -8.75
CA SER A 60 2.46 7.52 -8.54
C SER A 60 1.76 8.27 -7.40
N GLY A 61 2.48 9.05 -6.62
CA GLY A 61 1.96 9.68 -5.42
C GLY A 61 1.92 8.76 -4.21
N LEU A 62 2.63 7.63 -4.27
CA LEU A 62 2.65 6.62 -3.21
C LEU A 62 4.07 6.40 -2.71
N MET A 63 4.19 5.89 -1.49
CA MET A 63 5.47 5.49 -0.91
C MET A 63 5.36 4.11 -0.29
N GLN A 64 6.50 3.43 -0.18
CA GLN A 64 6.59 2.16 0.52
C GLN A 64 6.88 2.40 2.00
N PHE A 65 6.07 1.78 2.85
CA PHE A 65 6.27 1.79 4.30
C PHE A 65 7.16 0.63 4.75
N VAL A 66 6.88 -0.56 4.22
CA VAL A 66 7.60 -1.78 4.59
C VAL A 66 7.43 -2.83 3.50
N GLU A 67 8.42 -3.74 3.43
CA GLU A 67 8.38 -4.91 2.56
C GLU A 67 8.62 -6.16 3.40
N PHE A 68 7.83 -7.19 3.14
CA PHE A 68 8.02 -8.51 3.76
C PHE A 68 8.31 -9.54 2.69
N ASP A 69 9.41 -10.25 2.83
CA ASP A 69 9.72 -11.41 1.98
C ASP A 69 9.15 -12.67 2.62
N HIS A 70 7.86 -12.88 2.44
CA HIS A 70 7.17 -14.06 2.97
C HIS A 70 7.67 -15.34 2.30
N GLY A 71 7.99 -15.27 1.01
CA GLY A 71 8.50 -16.41 0.27
C GLY A 71 9.79 -16.97 0.84
N MET A 72 10.69 -16.11 1.32
CA MET A 72 11.94 -16.54 1.97
C MET A 72 11.63 -17.38 3.21
N ILE A 73 10.68 -16.95 4.03
CA ILE A 73 10.28 -17.67 5.24
C ILE A 73 9.69 -19.03 4.88
N VAL A 74 8.78 -19.06 3.91
CA VAL A 74 8.15 -20.30 3.46
C VAL A 74 9.18 -21.28 2.89
N ARG A 75 10.10 -20.79 2.04
CA ARG A 75 11.14 -21.64 1.43
C ARG A 75 12.07 -22.25 2.48
N LYS A 76 12.40 -21.51 3.53
CA LYS A 76 13.26 -22.03 4.62
C LYS A 76 12.50 -23.00 5.53
N GLY A 77 11.21 -22.81 5.68
CA GLY A 77 10.37 -23.65 6.56
C GLY A 77 9.73 -24.84 5.89
N THR A 78 9.78 -24.96 4.54
CA THR A 78 9.07 -25.99 3.79
C THR A 78 9.95 -26.52 2.67
N GLU A 79 10.17 -27.85 2.65
CA GLU A 79 10.89 -28.48 1.55
C GLU A 79 10.09 -28.38 0.25
N HIS A 80 10.80 -28.25 -0.86
CA HIS A 80 10.26 -28.21 -2.23
C HIS A 80 9.41 -26.97 -2.57
N HIS A 81 9.29 -26.02 -1.66
CA HIS A 81 8.60 -24.75 -1.96
C HIS A 81 9.61 -23.75 -2.53
N THR A 82 9.40 -23.34 -3.78
CA THR A 82 10.31 -22.43 -4.49
C THR A 82 9.67 -21.11 -4.90
N SER A 83 8.34 -21.01 -4.80
CA SER A 83 7.61 -19.81 -5.22
C SER A 83 7.96 -18.58 -4.37
N ARG A 84 8.00 -17.44 -5.03
CA ARG A 84 8.30 -16.17 -4.39
C ARG A 84 7.01 -15.48 -3.97
N ILE A 85 7.04 -14.86 -2.80
CA ILE A 85 5.91 -14.14 -2.22
C ILE A 85 6.45 -12.89 -1.55
N ILE A 86 6.04 -11.72 -2.03
CA ILE A 86 6.42 -10.44 -1.43
C ILE A 86 5.16 -9.66 -1.05
N ARG A 87 5.17 -9.11 0.15
CA ARG A 87 4.13 -8.21 0.62
C ARG A 87 4.70 -6.80 0.71
N LEU A 88 4.07 -5.87 0.01
CA LEU A 88 4.43 -4.45 0.04
C LEU A 88 3.32 -3.68 0.76
N VAL A 89 3.70 -2.85 1.72
CA VAL A 89 2.75 -1.94 2.37
C VAL A 89 3.00 -0.56 1.78
N ILE A 90 2.02 -0.06 1.04
CA ILE A 90 2.14 1.11 0.16
C ILE A 90 1.00 2.08 0.46
N GLY A 91 1.28 3.36 0.42
CA GLY A 91 0.23 4.34 0.57
C GLY A 91 0.72 5.78 0.50
N ASN A 92 -0.20 6.69 0.75
CA ASN A 92 0.08 8.12 0.86
C ASN A 92 -0.49 8.60 2.20
N PRO A 93 0.39 9.02 3.14
CA PRO A 93 -0.07 9.45 4.46
C PRO A 93 -1.02 10.64 4.43
N LEU A 94 -0.92 11.51 3.42
CA LEU A 94 -1.82 12.66 3.28
C LEU A 94 -3.23 12.22 2.90
N ILE A 95 -3.35 11.21 2.03
CA ILE A 95 -4.64 10.61 1.68
C ILE A 95 -5.22 9.88 2.89
N MET A 96 -4.40 9.09 3.58
CA MET A 96 -4.82 8.41 4.80
C MET A 96 -5.35 9.40 5.85
N LYS A 97 -4.67 10.52 6.02
CA LYS A 97 -5.08 11.59 6.93
C LYS A 97 -6.50 12.06 6.62
N GLU A 98 -6.80 12.32 5.35
CA GLU A 98 -8.13 12.79 4.94
C GLU A 98 -9.20 11.71 5.12
N MET A 99 -8.85 10.45 4.88
CA MET A 99 -9.76 9.33 5.09
C MET A 99 -10.07 9.12 6.58
N ALA A 100 -9.03 9.00 7.41
CA ALA A 100 -9.18 8.72 8.83
C ALA A 100 -9.84 9.88 9.60
N LYS A 101 -9.65 11.09 9.12
CA LYS A 101 -10.30 12.27 9.68
C LYS A 101 -11.83 12.19 9.60
N ARG A 102 -12.35 11.56 8.55
CA ARG A 102 -13.80 11.37 8.34
C ARG A 102 -14.29 10.07 8.92
N VAL A 103 -13.53 8.99 8.71
CA VAL A 103 -13.87 7.64 9.17
C VAL A 103 -12.62 7.06 9.83
N PRO A 104 -12.50 7.14 11.16
CA PRO A 104 -11.30 6.65 11.86
C PRO A 104 -10.97 5.20 11.56
N ASP A 105 -11.96 4.36 11.29
CA ASP A 105 -11.77 2.94 10.95
C ASP A 105 -10.92 2.75 9.69
N ALA A 106 -10.83 3.77 8.82
CA ALA A 106 -9.96 3.74 7.67
C ALA A 106 -8.50 3.54 8.05
N GLY A 107 -8.11 3.94 9.26
CA GLY A 107 -6.77 3.71 9.79
C GLY A 107 -6.38 2.24 9.91
N SER A 108 -7.34 1.33 9.90
CA SER A 108 -7.06 -0.11 9.92
C SER A 108 -6.71 -0.66 8.52
N TYR A 109 -7.02 0.07 7.45
CA TYR A 109 -6.91 -0.41 6.07
C TYR A 109 -6.00 0.42 5.19
N ALA A 110 -5.51 1.52 5.69
CA ALA A 110 -4.55 2.39 5.02
C ALA A 110 -3.29 2.49 5.89
N PRO A 111 -2.10 2.29 5.35
CA PRO A 111 -1.78 2.03 3.93
C PRO A 111 -2.23 0.66 3.45
N VAL A 112 -2.30 0.49 2.12
CA VAL A 112 -2.75 -0.76 1.50
C VAL A 112 -1.64 -1.79 1.47
N THR A 113 -2.01 -3.05 1.60
CA THR A 113 -1.11 -4.18 1.34
C THR A 113 -1.27 -4.62 -0.11
N VAL A 114 -0.14 -4.71 -0.82
CA VAL A 114 -0.06 -5.31 -2.15
C VAL A 114 0.72 -6.61 -2.02
N LEU A 115 0.09 -7.72 -2.40
CA LEU A 115 0.73 -9.03 -2.40
C LEU A 115 1.13 -9.39 -3.82
N VAL A 116 2.38 -9.77 -4.00
CA VAL A 116 2.93 -10.25 -5.29
C VAL A 116 3.42 -11.67 -5.08
N ASP A 117 2.85 -12.62 -5.79
CA ASP A 117 3.23 -14.03 -5.63
C ASP A 117 3.27 -14.78 -6.95
N GLU A 118 4.19 -15.76 -7.03
CA GLU A 118 4.30 -16.63 -8.20
C GLU A 118 3.29 -17.75 -8.12
N ARG A 119 2.59 -17.96 -9.24
CA ARG A 119 1.64 -19.06 -9.41
C ARG A 119 1.91 -19.78 -10.73
N ALA A 120 1.26 -20.93 -10.93
CA ALA A 120 1.42 -21.72 -12.14
C ALA A 120 1.06 -20.94 -13.42
N ASP A 121 0.10 -20.04 -13.33
CA ASP A 121 -0.42 -19.25 -14.46
C ASP A 121 0.25 -17.86 -14.61
N GLY A 122 1.21 -17.53 -13.76
CA GLY A 122 1.92 -16.26 -13.84
C GLY A 122 2.16 -15.63 -12.47
N VAL A 123 2.47 -14.34 -12.49
CA VAL A 123 2.69 -13.57 -11.27
C VAL A 123 1.39 -12.87 -10.90
N ASN A 124 0.88 -13.18 -9.72
CA ASN A 124 -0.35 -12.62 -9.21
C ASN A 124 -0.06 -11.36 -8.39
N ILE A 125 -0.79 -10.30 -8.68
CA ILE A 125 -0.72 -9.04 -7.94
C ILE A 125 -2.11 -8.77 -7.38
N SER A 126 -2.23 -8.63 -6.06
CA SER A 126 -3.54 -8.42 -5.45
C SER A 126 -3.48 -7.44 -4.31
N TYR A 127 -4.58 -6.76 -4.08
CA TYR A 127 -4.80 -5.97 -2.88
C TYR A 127 -6.26 -6.04 -2.47
N ASP A 128 -6.48 -5.91 -1.17
CA ASP A 128 -7.81 -5.94 -0.58
C ASP A 128 -8.17 -4.55 -0.07
N ARG A 129 -9.42 -4.19 -0.23
CA ARG A 129 -9.97 -3.00 0.41
C ARG A 129 -11.29 -3.35 1.09
N MET A 130 -11.63 -2.60 2.12
CA MET A 130 -12.95 -2.75 2.74
C MET A 130 -14.00 -2.14 1.82
N ALA A 131 -15.02 -2.93 1.46
CA ALA A 131 -16.02 -2.54 0.48
C ALA A 131 -16.74 -1.23 0.86
N SER A 132 -17.19 -1.11 2.09
CA SER A 132 -17.92 0.07 2.55
C SER A 132 -17.04 1.33 2.59
N LEU A 133 -15.78 1.22 3.06
CA LEU A 133 -14.84 2.34 3.05
C LEU A 133 -14.44 2.68 1.62
N GLY A 134 -14.20 1.67 0.78
CA GLY A 134 -13.84 1.87 -0.62
C GLY A 134 -14.90 2.65 -1.38
N THR A 135 -16.16 2.33 -1.20
CA THR A 135 -17.27 3.02 -1.83
C THR A 135 -17.47 4.41 -1.23
N HIS A 136 -17.48 4.51 0.09
CA HIS A 136 -17.74 5.74 0.80
C HIS A 136 -16.64 6.79 0.66
N LEU A 137 -15.38 6.35 0.73
CA LEU A 137 -14.24 7.25 0.72
C LEU A 137 -13.74 7.57 -0.69
N SER A 138 -13.96 6.68 -1.67
CA SER A 138 -13.59 6.94 -3.06
C SER A 138 -14.44 8.03 -3.70
N ALA A 139 -15.74 8.05 -3.42
CA ALA A 139 -16.63 9.05 -4.00
C ALA A 139 -16.27 10.47 -3.55
N ARG A 140 -15.90 10.65 -2.28
CA ARG A 140 -15.64 11.97 -1.72
C ARG A 140 -14.35 12.63 -2.18
N PRO A 141 -13.21 11.92 -2.20
CA PRO A 141 -11.98 12.53 -2.70
C PRO A 141 -11.97 12.73 -4.22
N LEU A 142 -12.68 11.87 -4.95
CA LEU A 142 -12.71 11.91 -6.41
C LEU A 142 -13.85 12.77 -6.97
N ASP A 143 -14.79 13.11 -6.13
CA ASP A 143 -15.89 14.01 -6.49
C ASP A 143 -15.80 15.29 -5.66
N PRO A 144 -14.98 16.24 -6.10
CA PRO A 144 -14.87 17.55 -5.45
C PRO A 144 -16.08 18.44 -5.75
N GLY A 145 -17.13 17.88 -6.33
CA GLY A 145 -18.30 18.61 -6.69
C GLY A 145 -19.00 19.29 -5.51
N PRO A 146 -20.02 20.08 -5.77
CA PRO A 146 -20.70 20.82 -4.74
C PRO A 146 -21.40 19.85 -3.79
N HIS A 147 -20.97 19.89 -2.58
CA HIS A 147 -21.53 19.08 -1.50
C HIS A 147 -22.33 19.95 -0.58
#